data_4cdea484719ad011ad19813dd8eba792
#
_entry.id   4cdea484719ad011ad19813dd8eba792
#
_cell.length_a   1.000
_cell.length_b   1.000
_cell.length_c   1.000
_cell.angle_alpha   90.00
_cell.angle_beta   90.00
_cell.angle_gamma   90.00
#
_symmetry.space_group_name_H-M   'P 1'
#
loop_
_entity.id
_entity.type
_entity.pdbx_description
1 polymer ?
#
loop_
_entity_poly.entity_id
_entity_poly.type
_entity_poly.pdbx_seq_one_letter_code
_entity_poly.pdbx_strand_id
1 'polypeptide(L)'
;RIGGLAGDQYATALWSKADQVFLQRNGCPIGTLYGYKEEGIDPATGEIIYADLDGSGSITEADRTIIGNTNPDFTYSLTSRLSWKGLSLNFMLQGSHGNDIFNYNLTDITMSNIGNITKTAYEGRWTPQTATTATWPKPTAGYTRTWFVSDRYVEDGSFLKIKYITLSYDWNNPAKWLQK
;
A
#
# COMPACT_ATOMS: atom_id res chain seq x y z
N ARG A 1 14.65 -9.52 11.65
CA ARG A 1 15.63 -9.01 10.67
C ARG A 1 16.32 -10.17 9.98
N ILE A 2 16.63 -9.99 8.70
CA ILE A 2 17.33 -10.99 7.88
C ILE A 2 18.81 -11.04 8.28
N GLY A 3 19.39 -12.25 8.27
CA GLY A 3 20.82 -12.47 8.53
C GLY A 3 21.34 -13.68 7.77
N GLY A 4 22.65 -13.76 7.56
CA GLY A 4 23.32 -14.91 6.93
C GLY A 4 23.28 -14.94 5.41
N LEU A 5 22.86 -13.85 4.75
CA LEU A 5 22.92 -13.76 3.28
C LEU A 5 24.34 -13.41 2.82
N ALA A 6 24.77 -14.01 1.72
CA ALA A 6 26.04 -13.70 1.06
C ALA A 6 26.03 -12.36 0.29
N GLY A 7 24.86 -11.76 0.09
CA GLY A 7 24.64 -10.50 -0.59
C GLY A 7 23.15 -10.15 -0.63
N ASP A 8 22.83 -9.05 -1.28
CA ASP A 8 21.44 -8.64 -1.50
C ASP A 8 20.72 -9.62 -2.41
N GLN A 9 19.50 -9.98 -2.04
CA GLN A 9 18.62 -10.81 -2.85
C GLN A 9 17.33 -10.04 -3.12
N TYR A 10 16.77 -10.27 -4.27
CA TYR A 10 15.56 -9.59 -4.71
C TYR A 10 14.45 -10.59 -4.99
N ALA A 11 13.25 -10.27 -4.55
CA ALA A 11 12.07 -11.10 -4.78
C ALA A 11 10.97 -10.32 -5.50
N THR A 12 10.28 -11.01 -6.40
CA THR A 12 9.10 -10.50 -7.10
C THR A 12 7.84 -10.82 -6.31
N ALA A 13 6.79 -10.02 -6.48
CA ALA A 13 5.46 -10.42 -6.07
C ALA A 13 4.94 -11.56 -6.96
N LEU A 14 4.19 -12.49 -6.40
CA LEU A 14 3.82 -13.82 -6.95
C LEU A 14 3.12 -13.83 -8.32
N TRP A 15 2.69 -12.69 -8.86
CA TRP A 15 1.97 -12.59 -10.14
C TRP A 15 2.53 -11.52 -11.06
N SER A 16 3.77 -11.12 -10.87
CA SER A 16 4.21 -9.92 -11.52
C SER A 16 4.86 -10.16 -12.87
N LYS A 17 4.31 -9.46 -13.82
CA LYS A 17 5.08 -8.93 -14.96
C LYS A 17 6.06 -7.86 -14.47
N ALA A 18 6.03 -7.53 -13.18
CA ALA A 18 6.82 -6.50 -12.56
C ALA A 18 8.17 -7.01 -12.13
N ASP A 19 9.09 -6.10 -12.14
CA ASP A 19 10.41 -6.25 -11.58
C ASP A 19 10.37 -6.57 -10.09
N GLN A 20 11.50 -6.91 -9.57
CA GLN A 20 11.73 -7.24 -8.17
C GLN A 20 11.28 -6.08 -7.27
N VAL A 21 10.27 -6.33 -6.43
CA VAL A 21 9.67 -5.31 -5.54
C VAL A 21 10.25 -5.40 -4.12
N PHE A 22 10.72 -6.58 -3.72
CA PHE A 22 11.21 -6.80 -2.36
C PHE A 22 12.71 -6.97 -2.32
N LEU A 23 13.34 -6.28 -1.36
CA LEU A 23 14.74 -6.43 -1.02
C LEU A 23 14.91 -7.35 0.18
N GLN A 24 15.81 -8.33 0.05
CA GLN A 24 16.29 -9.14 1.15
C GLN A 24 17.77 -8.80 1.38
N ARG A 25 18.03 -7.99 2.38
CA ARG A 25 19.37 -7.53 2.77
C ARG A 25 19.61 -7.83 4.23
N ASN A 26 20.84 -8.18 4.59
CA ASN A 26 21.22 -8.38 5.98
C ASN A 26 20.94 -7.11 6.81
N GLY A 27 20.27 -7.29 7.95
CA GLY A 27 19.85 -6.17 8.81
C GLY A 27 18.52 -5.53 8.45
N CYS A 28 17.96 -5.76 7.25
CA CYS A 28 16.64 -5.30 6.88
C CYS A 28 15.54 -6.26 7.37
N PRO A 29 14.32 -5.77 7.61
CA PRO A 29 13.17 -6.64 7.84
C PRO A 29 12.78 -7.38 6.56
N ILE A 30 12.13 -8.53 6.72
CA ILE A 30 11.45 -9.20 5.60
C ILE A 30 10.29 -8.30 5.15
N GLY A 31 10.10 -8.15 3.83
CA GLY A 31 9.04 -7.29 3.29
C GLY A 31 9.47 -5.82 3.10
N THR A 32 10.77 -5.55 3.08
CA THR A 32 11.30 -4.25 2.67
C THR A 32 11.00 -4.02 1.19
N LEU A 33 10.27 -2.95 0.88
CA LEU A 33 9.95 -2.54 -0.50
C LEU A 33 11.15 -1.79 -1.09
N TYR A 34 11.47 -2.11 -2.34
CA TYR A 34 12.66 -1.60 -3.01
C TYR A 34 12.35 -1.19 -4.44
N GLY A 35 12.63 0.05 -4.77
CA GLY A 35 12.29 0.62 -6.06
C GLY A 35 12.85 2.02 -6.25
N TYR A 36 12.29 2.75 -7.18
CA TYR A 36 12.68 4.12 -7.50
C TYR A 36 11.87 5.13 -6.69
N LYS A 37 12.50 6.23 -6.36
CA LYS A 37 11.82 7.37 -5.73
C LYS A 37 11.38 8.34 -6.81
N GLU A 38 10.10 8.71 -6.79
CA GLU A 38 9.55 9.68 -7.73
C GLU A 38 9.71 11.11 -7.21
N GLU A 39 10.07 12.03 -8.08
CA GLU A 39 10.17 13.46 -7.80
C GLU A 39 9.03 14.28 -8.44
N GLY A 40 8.25 13.66 -9.31
CA GLY A 40 7.10 14.29 -9.95
C GLY A 40 6.94 13.95 -11.42
N ILE A 41 6.27 14.83 -12.14
CA ILE A 41 6.02 14.72 -13.57
C ILE A 41 6.67 15.88 -14.28
N ASP A 42 7.44 15.59 -15.31
CA ASP A 42 8.06 16.61 -16.15
C ASP A 42 6.99 17.45 -16.88
N PRO A 43 6.88 18.73 -16.60
CA PRO A 43 5.90 19.60 -17.25
C PRO A 43 6.07 19.69 -18.77
N ALA A 44 7.27 19.47 -19.29
CA ALA A 44 7.54 19.57 -20.72
C ALA A 44 7.17 18.31 -21.49
N THR A 45 7.41 17.13 -20.92
CA THR A 45 7.23 15.84 -21.60
C THR A 45 6.04 15.04 -21.10
N GLY A 46 5.63 15.23 -19.85
CA GLY A 46 4.60 14.45 -19.16
C GLY A 46 5.11 13.09 -18.68
N GLU A 47 6.39 12.88 -18.65
CA GLU A 47 7.00 11.67 -18.12
C GLU A 47 7.26 11.77 -16.62
N ILE A 48 7.39 10.63 -15.94
CA ILE A 48 7.73 10.59 -14.51
C ILE A 48 9.21 10.90 -14.36
N ILE A 49 9.52 11.81 -13.44
CA ILE A 49 10.89 12.12 -13.02
C ILE A 49 11.22 11.23 -11.83
N TYR A 50 12.27 10.46 -11.94
CA TYR A 50 12.81 9.66 -10.84
C TYR A 50 14.08 10.29 -10.30
N ALA A 51 14.34 10.11 -9.00
CA ALA A 51 15.54 10.60 -8.36
C ALA A 51 16.80 9.87 -8.88
N ASP A 52 17.75 10.62 -9.38
CA ASP A 52 19.09 10.14 -9.73
C ASP A 52 19.95 10.15 -8.47
N LEU A 53 20.00 9.01 -7.79
CA LEU A 53 20.64 8.88 -6.48
C LEU A 53 22.16 8.73 -6.57
N ASP A 54 22.67 8.24 -7.70
CA ASP A 54 24.11 8.08 -7.93
C ASP A 54 24.74 9.27 -8.68
N GLY A 55 23.91 10.19 -9.20
CA GLY A 55 24.36 11.37 -9.92
C GLY A 55 24.93 11.09 -11.31
N SER A 56 24.54 9.96 -11.91
CA SER A 56 25.04 9.53 -13.22
C SER A 56 24.44 10.30 -14.39
N GLY A 57 23.32 11.00 -14.17
CA GLY A 57 22.52 11.69 -15.19
C GLY A 57 21.61 10.75 -15.98
N SER A 58 21.45 9.50 -15.54
CA SER A 58 20.58 8.49 -16.17
C SER A 58 20.00 7.57 -15.13
N ILE A 59 18.70 7.31 -15.20
CA ILE A 59 18.04 6.42 -14.24
C ILE A 59 18.40 4.96 -14.53
N THR A 60 19.07 4.33 -13.58
CA THR A 60 19.59 2.97 -13.65
C THR A 60 19.17 2.15 -12.42
N GLU A 61 19.57 0.88 -12.37
CA GLU A 61 19.36 0.01 -11.19
C GLU A 61 20.06 0.55 -9.92
N ALA A 62 21.09 1.39 -10.08
CA ALA A 62 21.81 2.00 -8.95
C ALA A 62 20.99 3.07 -8.22
N ASP A 63 19.97 3.64 -8.87
CA ASP A 63 19.07 4.65 -8.30
C ASP A 63 17.93 4.04 -7.47
N ARG A 64 17.87 2.71 -7.38
CA ARG A 64 16.88 2.06 -6.54
C ARG A 64 17.22 2.20 -5.08
N THR A 65 16.18 2.43 -4.27
CA THR A 65 16.30 2.61 -2.82
C THR A 65 15.16 1.91 -2.09
N ILE A 66 15.20 1.92 -0.76
CA ILE A 66 14.09 1.46 0.07
C ILE A 66 12.97 2.49 -0.02
N ILE A 67 11.81 2.07 -0.50
CA ILE A 67 10.63 2.89 -0.71
C ILE A 67 9.51 2.60 0.28
N GLY A 68 9.66 1.59 1.14
CA GLY A 68 8.69 1.27 2.19
C GLY A 68 9.00 -0.04 2.90
N ASN A 69 8.16 -0.36 3.88
CA ASN A 69 8.25 -1.56 4.69
C ASN A 69 6.85 -2.12 4.99
N THR A 70 6.62 -3.37 4.65
CA THR A 70 5.31 -4.00 4.86
C THR A 70 5.03 -4.41 6.30
N ASN A 71 6.05 -4.35 7.18
CA ASN A 71 5.85 -4.68 8.59
C ASN A 71 5.40 -3.45 9.37
N PRO A 72 4.39 -3.59 10.23
CA PRO A 72 3.99 -2.50 11.10
C PRO A 72 5.04 -2.21 12.17
N ASP A 73 5.15 -0.96 12.55
CA ASP A 73 5.92 -0.54 13.72
C ASP A 73 5.32 -1.13 14.99
N PHE A 74 4.00 -1.12 15.08
CA PHE A 74 3.27 -1.78 16.15
C PHE A 74 1.84 -2.15 15.74
N THR A 75 1.30 -3.15 16.41
CA THR A 75 -0.11 -3.52 16.36
C THR A 75 -0.74 -3.30 17.72
N TYR A 76 -2.01 -2.95 17.74
CA TYR A 76 -2.72 -2.69 18.98
C TYR A 76 -4.15 -3.25 18.93
N SER A 77 -4.65 -3.62 20.11
CA SER A 77 -6.04 -4.06 20.27
C SER A 77 -6.60 -3.64 21.62
N LEU A 78 -7.85 -3.30 21.62
CA LEU A 78 -8.64 -3.02 22.82
C LEU A 78 -9.89 -3.89 22.82
N THR A 79 -9.99 -4.75 23.82
CA THR A 79 -11.21 -5.55 24.08
C THR A 79 -11.85 -5.07 25.36
N SER A 80 -13.14 -4.77 25.32
CA SER A 80 -13.90 -4.36 26.49
C SER A 80 -15.19 -5.14 26.62
N ARG A 81 -15.53 -5.46 27.84
CA ARG A 81 -16.80 -6.07 28.22
C ARG A 81 -17.43 -5.27 29.36
N LEU A 82 -18.57 -4.69 29.08
CA LEU A 82 -19.36 -3.91 30.04
C LEU A 82 -20.66 -4.67 30.30
N SER A 83 -21.01 -4.84 31.57
CA SER A 83 -22.26 -5.51 31.96
C SER A 83 -22.97 -4.70 33.04
N TRP A 84 -24.27 -4.50 32.86
CA TRP A 84 -25.09 -3.76 33.80
C TRP A 84 -26.54 -4.26 33.75
N LYS A 85 -27.06 -4.75 34.88
CA LYS A 85 -28.47 -5.16 35.07
C LYS A 85 -28.98 -6.10 33.91
N GLY A 86 -28.17 -7.09 33.52
CA GLY A 86 -28.53 -8.04 32.47
C GLY A 86 -28.18 -7.56 31.04
N LEU A 87 -27.88 -6.28 30.86
CA LEU A 87 -27.36 -5.78 29.58
C LEU A 87 -25.85 -5.96 29.53
N SER A 88 -25.34 -6.51 28.43
CA SER A 88 -23.89 -6.68 28.20
C SER A 88 -23.49 -6.14 26.84
N LEU A 89 -22.48 -5.30 26.83
CA LEU A 89 -21.83 -4.77 25.62
C LEU A 89 -20.40 -5.30 25.57
N ASN A 90 -20.09 -5.99 24.48
CA ASN A 90 -18.73 -6.43 24.20
C ASN A 90 -18.28 -5.79 22.89
N PHE A 91 -17.07 -5.25 22.85
CA PHE A 91 -16.49 -4.76 21.60
C PHE A 91 -14.99 -5.01 21.55
N MET A 92 -14.49 -5.12 20.34
CA MET A 92 -13.06 -5.21 20.07
C MET A 92 -12.66 -4.26 18.95
N LEU A 93 -11.69 -3.41 19.28
CA LEU A 93 -10.95 -2.59 18.32
C LEU A 93 -9.60 -3.26 18.04
N GLN A 94 -9.16 -3.19 16.81
CA GLN A 94 -7.84 -3.67 16.39
C GLN A 94 -7.26 -2.71 15.36
N GLY A 95 -5.96 -2.43 15.48
CA GLY A 95 -5.26 -1.60 14.54
C GLY A 95 -3.82 -2.03 14.30
N SER A 96 -3.28 -1.50 13.24
CA SER A 96 -1.88 -1.58 12.82
C SER A 96 -1.41 -0.20 12.44
N HIS A 97 -0.15 0.11 12.66
CA HIS A 97 0.43 1.40 12.32
C HIS A 97 1.84 1.23 11.74
N GLY A 98 2.15 2.04 10.72
CA GLY A 98 3.48 2.16 10.15
C GLY A 98 3.84 1.06 9.14
N ASN A 99 2.87 0.27 8.67
CA ASN A 99 3.09 -0.66 7.57
C ASN A 99 2.69 -0.06 6.23
N ASP A 100 3.50 -0.32 5.22
CA ASP A 100 3.22 0.07 3.84
C ASP A 100 2.64 -1.09 3.03
N ILE A 101 1.85 -0.76 2.03
CA ILE A 101 1.27 -1.70 1.07
C ILE A 101 1.71 -1.28 -0.33
N PHE A 102 2.31 -2.19 -1.08
CA PHE A 102 2.54 -1.98 -2.50
C PHE A 102 1.27 -2.35 -3.27
N ASN A 103 0.58 -1.33 -3.80
CA ASN A 103 -0.66 -1.50 -4.54
C ASN A 103 -0.39 -1.82 -6.00
N TYR A 104 -0.14 -3.09 -6.29
CA TYR A 104 0.14 -3.55 -7.64
C TYR A 104 -1.03 -3.32 -8.61
N ASN A 105 -2.28 -3.40 -8.12
CA ASN A 105 -3.44 -3.15 -8.98
C ASN A 105 -3.45 -1.72 -9.54
N LEU A 106 -2.88 -0.78 -8.78
CA LEU A 106 -2.81 0.61 -9.21
C LEU A 106 -1.96 0.78 -10.48
N THR A 107 -0.95 -0.06 -10.68
CA THR A 107 -0.12 -0.03 -11.91
C THR A 107 -0.94 -0.40 -13.14
N ASP A 108 -1.77 -1.42 -13.04
CA ASP A 108 -2.58 -1.91 -14.17
C ASP A 108 -3.74 -0.96 -14.50
N ILE A 109 -4.42 -0.42 -13.48
CA ILE A 109 -5.63 0.40 -13.69
C ILE A 109 -5.35 1.88 -13.94
N THR A 110 -4.11 2.32 -13.76
CA THR A 110 -3.74 3.73 -13.99
C THR A 110 -2.83 3.93 -15.20
N MET A 111 -2.07 2.90 -15.56
CA MET A 111 -1.07 2.95 -16.63
C MET A 111 -1.35 1.91 -17.73
N SER A 112 -2.55 1.36 -17.79
CA SER A 112 -2.90 0.34 -18.78
C SER A 112 -2.90 0.93 -20.18
N ASN A 113 -2.23 0.22 -21.09
CA ASN A 113 -2.25 0.52 -22.53
C ASN A 113 -3.25 -0.33 -23.32
N ILE A 114 -3.90 -1.30 -22.68
CA ILE A 114 -4.85 -2.25 -23.28
C ILE A 114 -6.22 -2.26 -22.62
N GLY A 115 -6.39 -1.53 -21.52
CA GLY A 115 -7.63 -1.46 -20.76
C GLY A 115 -8.04 -0.02 -20.44
N ASN A 116 -9.16 0.10 -19.76
CA ASN A 116 -9.60 1.39 -19.24
C ASN A 116 -8.74 1.78 -18.03
N ILE A 117 -8.47 3.07 -17.92
CA ILE A 117 -7.83 3.66 -16.73
C ILE A 117 -8.89 4.20 -15.77
N THR A 118 -8.51 4.40 -14.51
CA THR A 118 -9.40 4.98 -13.51
C THR A 118 -9.75 6.43 -13.85
N LYS A 119 -10.91 6.89 -13.35
CA LYS A 119 -11.31 8.29 -13.47
C LYS A 119 -10.27 9.23 -12.89
N THR A 120 -9.70 8.90 -11.74
CA THR A 120 -8.65 9.70 -11.08
C THR A 120 -7.41 9.83 -11.95
N ALA A 121 -6.93 8.75 -12.56
CA ALA A 121 -5.80 8.81 -13.47
C ALA A 121 -6.13 9.61 -14.74
N TYR A 122 -7.35 9.46 -15.27
CA TYR A 122 -7.80 10.22 -16.42
C TYR A 122 -7.88 11.72 -16.16
N GLU A 123 -8.46 12.12 -15.04
CA GLU A 123 -8.62 13.54 -14.68
C GLU A 123 -7.29 14.19 -14.27
N GLY A 124 -6.43 13.45 -13.58
CA GLY A 124 -5.12 13.93 -13.13
C GLY A 124 -3.98 13.79 -14.14
N ARG A 125 -4.26 13.25 -15.36
CA ARG A 125 -3.20 13.01 -16.36
C ARG A 125 -2.57 14.29 -16.87
N TRP A 126 -1.34 14.18 -17.26
CA TRP A 126 -0.65 15.25 -17.96
C TRP A 126 -1.29 15.52 -19.34
N THR A 127 -1.50 16.75 -19.64
CA THR A 127 -1.84 17.33 -20.94
C THR A 127 -1.12 18.70 -21.05
N PRO A 128 -0.98 19.27 -22.24
CA PRO A 128 -0.41 20.62 -22.37
C PRO A 128 -1.12 21.67 -21.51
N GLN A 129 -2.41 21.47 -21.21
CA GLN A 129 -3.21 22.38 -20.39
C GLN A 129 -3.03 22.13 -18.88
N THR A 130 -2.66 20.92 -18.49
CA THR A 130 -2.46 20.50 -17.08
C THR A 130 -0.99 20.27 -16.74
N ALA A 131 -0.06 20.71 -17.57
CA ALA A 131 1.36 20.39 -17.46
C ALA A 131 1.97 20.68 -16.08
N THR A 132 1.54 21.76 -15.41
CA THR A 132 2.05 22.14 -14.08
C THR A 132 1.26 21.59 -12.90
N THR A 133 0.11 20.98 -13.14
CA THR A 133 -0.79 20.49 -12.09
C THR A 133 -1.07 18.98 -12.19
N ALA A 134 -0.51 18.34 -13.21
CA ALA A 134 -0.69 16.90 -13.44
C ALA A 134 -0.16 16.07 -12.28
N THR A 135 -0.94 15.12 -11.82
CA THR A 135 -0.57 14.14 -10.80
C THR A 135 -0.30 12.75 -11.40
N TRP A 136 -0.71 12.55 -12.66
CA TRP A 136 -0.49 11.33 -13.43
C TRP A 136 0.25 11.63 -14.72
N PRO A 137 1.14 10.74 -15.16
CA PRO A 137 1.93 10.97 -16.37
C PRO A 137 1.06 10.99 -17.62
N LYS A 138 1.66 11.37 -18.73
CA LYS A 138 1.07 11.33 -20.06
C LYS A 138 0.66 9.91 -20.42
N PRO A 139 -0.59 9.66 -20.85
CA PRO A 139 -0.99 8.38 -21.39
C PRO A 139 -0.20 8.07 -22.66
N THR A 140 0.50 6.95 -22.68
CA THR A 140 1.30 6.53 -23.84
C THR A 140 0.63 5.35 -24.51
N ALA A 141 0.40 5.45 -25.82
CA ALA A 141 -0.08 4.34 -26.62
C ALA A 141 1.08 3.39 -26.95
N GLY A 142 0.87 2.10 -26.79
CA GLY A 142 1.87 1.07 -27.06
C GLY A 142 2.53 0.50 -25.78
N TYR A 143 3.27 -0.57 -25.95
CA TYR A 143 3.93 -1.30 -24.86
C TYR A 143 5.27 -0.65 -24.50
N THR A 144 5.28 0.65 -24.28
CA THR A 144 6.45 1.30 -23.71
C THR A 144 6.35 1.18 -22.19
N ARG A 145 7.30 0.48 -21.62
CA ARG A 145 7.47 0.36 -20.17
C ARG A 145 7.96 1.70 -19.64
N THR A 146 7.02 2.60 -19.39
CA THR A 146 7.29 3.96 -18.91
C THR A 146 7.20 4.08 -17.41
N TRP A 147 7.01 2.97 -16.69
CA TRP A 147 6.92 2.97 -15.24
C TRP A 147 7.88 1.95 -14.63
N PHE A 148 8.49 2.36 -13.58
CA PHE A 148 9.31 1.52 -12.72
C PHE A 148 8.55 1.22 -11.42
N VAL A 149 8.96 0.17 -10.71
CA VAL A 149 8.55 -0.04 -9.32
C VAL A 149 9.00 1.17 -8.51
N SER A 150 8.05 1.98 -8.04
CA SER A 150 8.33 3.25 -7.37
C SER A 150 7.43 3.46 -6.17
N ASP A 151 7.75 4.46 -5.38
CA ASP A 151 6.97 4.90 -4.22
C ASP A 151 5.57 5.44 -4.58
N ARG A 152 5.30 5.77 -5.85
CA ARG A 152 3.96 6.09 -6.36
C ARG A 152 2.92 5.03 -6.02
N TYR A 153 3.32 3.78 -5.97
CA TYR A 153 2.45 2.63 -5.73
C TYR A 153 2.50 2.11 -4.31
N VAL A 154 3.18 2.83 -3.43
CA VAL A 154 3.25 2.53 -2.01
C VAL A 154 2.20 3.36 -1.28
N GLU A 155 1.32 2.69 -0.56
CA GLU A 155 0.25 3.30 0.20
C GLU A 155 0.43 3.00 1.69
N ASP A 156 -0.02 3.92 2.55
CA ASP A 156 -0.07 3.68 4.00
C ASP A 156 -1.10 2.58 4.29
N GLY A 157 -0.61 1.48 4.84
CA GLY A 157 -1.41 0.33 5.25
C GLY A 157 -1.91 0.41 6.69
N SER A 158 -1.69 1.52 7.37
CA SER A 158 -2.17 1.72 8.74
C SER A 158 -3.68 1.70 8.82
N PHE A 159 -4.23 1.04 9.81
CA PHE A 159 -5.67 0.99 9.98
C PHE A 159 -6.10 0.88 11.45
N LEU A 160 -7.32 1.32 11.70
CA LEU A 160 -8.10 1.01 12.90
C LEU A 160 -9.45 0.46 12.48
N LYS A 161 -9.81 -0.73 12.97
CA LYS A 161 -11.11 -1.34 12.69
C LYS A 161 -11.81 -1.85 13.93
N ILE A 162 -13.12 -1.80 13.89
CA ILE A 162 -13.99 -2.48 14.84
C ILE A 162 -14.12 -3.92 14.38
N LYS A 163 -13.58 -4.86 15.15
CA LYS A 163 -13.67 -6.29 14.84
C LYS A 163 -15.08 -6.82 15.05
N TYR A 164 -15.66 -6.47 16.19
CA TYR A 164 -17.03 -6.77 16.51
C TYR A 164 -17.57 -5.79 17.58
N ILE A 165 -18.88 -5.64 17.57
CA ILE A 165 -19.68 -5.07 18.64
C ILE A 165 -20.83 -6.06 18.86
N THR A 166 -21.00 -6.51 20.10
CA THR A 166 -22.08 -7.39 20.51
C THR A 166 -22.83 -6.78 21.67
N LEU A 167 -24.09 -6.54 21.50
CA LEU A 167 -25.02 -6.14 22.55
C LEU A 167 -25.90 -7.34 22.88
N SER A 168 -25.94 -7.75 24.13
CA SER A 168 -26.77 -8.83 24.62
C SER A 168 -27.53 -8.42 25.87
N TYR A 169 -28.70 -9.01 26.04
CA TYR A 169 -29.53 -8.80 27.22
C TYR A 169 -29.99 -10.14 27.78
N ASP A 170 -29.62 -10.43 29.02
CA ASP A 170 -30.05 -11.60 29.76
C ASP A 170 -31.37 -11.29 30.48
N TRP A 171 -32.43 -11.87 29.97
CA TRP A 171 -33.73 -11.75 30.57
C TRP A 171 -33.89 -12.77 31.70
N ASN A 172 -33.56 -12.38 32.93
CA ASN A 172 -33.63 -13.22 34.14
C ASN A 172 -35.05 -13.54 34.61
N ASN A 173 -36.08 -13.37 33.81
CA ASN A 173 -37.43 -13.73 34.14
C ASN A 173 -38.03 -14.68 33.09
N PRO A 174 -37.58 -15.97 33.04
CA PRO A 174 -38.26 -16.91 32.21
C PRO A 174 -39.71 -17.02 32.71
N ALA A 175 -40.63 -16.77 31.78
CA ALA A 175 -42.04 -16.92 32.10
C ALA A 175 -42.28 -18.27 32.76
N LYS A 176 -42.84 -18.26 33.99
CA LYS A 176 -43.03 -19.49 34.81
C LYS A 176 -43.74 -20.66 34.09
N TRP A 177 -44.38 -20.39 32.94
CA TRP A 177 -45.04 -21.36 32.08
C TRP A 177 -44.07 -22.18 31.22
N LEU A 178 -42.83 -21.72 31.02
CA LEU A 178 -41.78 -22.49 30.29
C LEU A 178 -41.03 -23.48 31.16
N GLN A 179 -41.29 -23.51 32.46
CA GLN A 179 -40.65 -24.42 33.44
C GLN A 179 -41.46 -25.69 33.76
N LYS A 180 -42.46 -26.04 32.98
CA LYS A 180 -43.20 -27.31 33.11
C LYS A 180 -42.79 -28.33 32.07
#